data_096e604700a20aae4c492e62c7daa7dd
#
_entry.id   096e604700a20aae4c492e62c7daa7dd
#
_cell.length_a   1.000
_cell.length_b   1.000
_cell.length_c   1.000
_cell.angle_alpha   90.00
_cell.angle_beta   90.00
_cell.angle_gamma   90.00
#
_symmetry.space_group_name_H-M   'P 1'
#
loop_
_entity.id
_entity.type
_entity.pdbx_description
1 polymer ?
#
loop_
_entity_poly.entity_id
_entity_poly.type
_entity_poly.pdbx_seq_one_letter_code
_entity_poly.pdbx_strand_id
1 'polypeptide(L)' 'MEIRLVMKTARSVSLELDDGGIYKTKEVYRILVNGDEVKTTDTVITSLYGLKPDTDYEIGVEDARGTRQGEI' A
#
# COMPACT_ATOMS: atom_id res chain seq x y z
N MET A 1 6.03 10.99 -2.22
CA MET A 1 6.07 9.57 -2.64
C MET A 1 4.92 9.30 -3.60
N GLU A 2 5.11 8.41 -4.53
CA GLU A 2 4.09 8.03 -5.48
C GLU A 2 3.65 6.59 -5.23
N ILE A 3 2.35 6.33 -5.31
CA ILE A 3 1.79 5.00 -5.11
C ILE A 3 1.06 4.61 -6.39
N ARG A 4 1.39 3.45 -6.94
CA ARG A 4 0.80 2.97 -8.19
C ARG A 4 0.12 1.62 -7.98
N LEU A 5 -1.01 1.44 -8.62
CA LEU A 5 -1.67 0.14 -8.69
C LEU A 5 -0.98 -0.66 -9.80
N VAL A 6 -0.32 -1.76 -9.44
CA VAL A 6 0.45 -2.58 -10.38
C VAL A 6 -0.39 -3.72 -10.93
N MET A 7 -1.19 -4.35 -10.06
CA MET A 7 -2.03 -5.48 -10.44
C MET A 7 -3.27 -5.50 -9.56
N LYS A 8 -4.38 -5.96 -10.12
CA LYS A 8 -5.64 -6.11 -9.41
C LYS A 8 -6.31 -7.41 -9.83
N THR A 9 -6.74 -8.19 -8.84
CA THR A 9 -7.61 -9.34 -9.05
C THR A 9 -8.91 -9.11 -8.31
N ALA A 10 -9.84 -10.08 -8.38
CA ALA A 10 -11.11 -9.96 -7.67
C ALA A 10 -10.94 -9.85 -6.14
N ARG A 11 -9.82 -10.36 -5.58
CA ARG A 11 -9.62 -10.45 -4.13
C ARG A 11 -8.28 -9.92 -3.66
N SER A 12 -7.49 -9.29 -4.54
CA SER A 12 -6.18 -8.79 -4.17
C SER A 12 -5.79 -7.59 -5.00
N VAL A 13 -4.85 -6.81 -4.48
CA VAL A 13 -4.20 -5.73 -5.22
C VAL A 13 -2.72 -5.75 -4.93
N SER A 14 -1.92 -5.35 -5.90
CA SER A 14 -0.48 -5.15 -5.73
C SER A 14 -0.17 -3.69 -5.99
N LEU A 15 0.63 -3.11 -5.12
CA LEU A 15 0.97 -1.70 -5.14
C LEU A 15 2.48 -1.52 -5.31
N GLU A 16 2.86 -0.46 -6.00
CA GLU A 16 4.24 0.00 -6.04
C GLU A 16 4.35 1.26 -5.18
N LEU A 17 5.30 1.24 -4.25
CA LEU A 17 5.59 2.37 -3.35
C LEU A 17 6.88 3.02 -3.83
N ASP A 18 6.76 4.12 -4.55
CA ASP A 18 7.90 4.80 -5.15
C ASP A 18 8.35 5.96 -4.26
N ASP A 19 9.29 5.68 -3.36
CA ASP A 19 9.94 6.68 -2.53
C ASP A 19 11.40 6.91 -2.95
N GLY A 20 11.79 6.38 -4.11
CA GLY A 20 13.16 6.47 -4.61
C GLY A 20 14.03 5.27 -4.28
N GLY A 21 13.53 4.33 -3.48
CA GLY A 21 14.25 3.09 -3.18
C GLY A 21 14.19 2.11 -4.35
N ILE A 22 15.15 1.17 -4.40
CA ILE A 22 15.23 0.11 -5.40
C ILE A 22 15.02 -1.20 -4.68
N TYR A 23 13.99 -1.97 -5.04
CA TYR A 23 13.54 -3.20 -4.40
C TYR A 23 12.99 -2.97 -3.00
N LYS A 24 13.72 -2.25 -2.15
CA LYS A 24 13.27 -1.86 -0.83
C LYS A 24 13.02 -0.37 -0.78
N THR A 25 12.00 0.01 -0.03
CA THR A 25 11.71 1.42 0.24
C THR A 25 12.76 1.98 1.20
N LYS A 26 12.86 3.31 1.26
CA LYS A 26 13.84 3.98 2.13
C LYS A 26 13.50 3.89 3.60
N GLU A 27 12.23 3.60 3.92
CA GLU A 27 11.76 3.45 5.29
C GLU A 27 10.59 2.47 5.32
N VAL A 28 10.16 2.09 6.52
CA VAL A 28 9.00 1.22 6.69
C VAL A 28 7.73 2.03 6.59
N TYR A 29 6.76 1.54 5.83
CA TYR A 29 5.45 2.18 5.66
C TYR A 29 4.35 1.30 6.22
N ARG A 30 3.26 1.95 6.63
CA ARG A 30 2.03 1.28 7.05
C ARG A 30 1.02 1.37 5.91
N ILE A 31 0.39 0.25 5.62
CA ILE A 31 -0.68 0.20 4.62
C ILE A 31 -2.01 0.14 5.37
N LEU A 32 -2.91 1.06 5.03
CA LEU A 32 -4.23 1.15 5.66
C LEU A 32 -5.30 0.87 4.60
N VAL A 33 -6.31 0.12 4.99
CA VAL A 33 -7.49 -0.14 4.16
C VAL A 33 -8.69 0.41 4.90
N ASN A 34 -9.36 1.38 4.31
CA ASN A 34 -10.51 2.08 4.90
C ASN A 34 -10.18 2.63 6.31
N GLY A 35 -8.95 3.14 6.47
CA GLY A 35 -8.49 3.73 7.70
C GLY A 35 -7.87 2.76 8.71
N ASP A 36 -7.95 1.46 8.47
CA ASP A 36 -7.40 0.46 9.38
C ASP A 36 -6.07 -0.06 8.88
N GLU A 37 -5.06 -0.09 9.75
CA GLU A 37 -3.75 -0.63 9.40
C GLU A 37 -3.86 -2.14 9.21
N VAL A 38 -3.44 -2.63 8.04
CA VAL A 38 -3.52 -4.05 7.69
C VAL A 38 -2.15 -4.71 7.56
N LYS A 39 -1.10 -3.94 7.30
CA LYS A 39 0.27 -4.45 7.24
C LYS A 39 1.28 -3.32 7.27
N THR A 40 2.52 -3.67 7.59
CA THR A 40 3.68 -2.81 7.38
C THR A 40 4.57 -3.43 6.32
N THR A 41 5.31 -2.61 5.59
CA THR A 41 6.18 -3.10 4.52
C THR A 41 7.37 -2.17 4.33
N ASP A 42 8.48 -2.73 3.90
CA ASP A 42 9.66 -2.00 3.44
C ASP A 42 10.04 -2.39 2.02
N THR A 43 9.12 -3.00 1.28
CA THR A 43 9.35 -3.40 -0.10
C THR A 43 8.66 -2.45 -1.06
N VAL A 44 9.29 -2.21 -2.22
CA VAL A 44 8.72 -1.34 -3.25
C VAL A 44 7.41 -1.93 -3.79
N ILE A 45 7.35 -3.24 -3.95
CA ILE A 45 6.12 -3.92 -4.37
C ILE A 45 5.54 -4.65 -3.16
N THR A 46 4.26 -4.41 -2.89
CA THR A 46 3.54 -5.07 -1.80
C THR A 46 2.15 -5.45 -2.26
N SER A 47 1.61 -6.53 -1.72
CA SER A 47 0.30 -7.04 -2.10
C SER A 47 -0.62 -7.14 -0.89
N LEU A 48 -1.90 -6.90 -1.13
CA LEU A 48 -2.97 -7.04 -0.16
C LEU A 48 -3.91 -8.14 -0.65
N TYR A 49 -4.23 -9.08 0.22
CA TYR A 49 -5.06 -10.24 -0.10
C TYR A 49 -6.32 -10.27 0.76
N GLY A 50 -7.25 -11.14 0.41
CA GLY A 50 -8.46 -11.33 1.20
C GLY A 50 -9.48 -10.22 1.04
N LEU A 51 -9.40 -9.46 -0.02
CA LEU A 51 -10.38 -8.40 -0.31
C LEU A 51 -11.68 -9.04 -0.84
N LYS A 52 -12.78 -8.34 -0.64
CA LYS A 52 -14.07 -8.77 -1.17
C LYS A 52 -14.22 -8.30 -2.62
N PRO A 53 -14.72 -9.15 -3.53
CA PRO A 53 -14.97 -8.73 -4.91
C PRO A 53 -16.06 -7.66 -4.97
N ASP A 54 -16.02 -6.87 -6.02
CA ASP A 54 -17.00 -5.80 -6.29
C ASP A 54 -17.18 -4.84 -5.12
N THR A 55 -16.09 -4.57 -4.39
CA THR A 55 -16.10 -3.68 -3.23
C THR A 55 -15.06 -2.60 -3.42
N ASP A 56 -15.44 -1.36 -3.16
CA ASP A 56 -14.52 -0.23 -3.20
C ASP A 56 -13.74 -0.13 -1.90
N TYR A 57 -12.44 0.07 -2.00
CA TYR A 57 -11.55 0.25 -0.85
C TYR A 57 -10.76 1.53 -1.01
N GLU A 58 -10.57 2.23 0.09
CA GLU A 58 -9.62 3.34 0.17
C GLU A 58 -8.33 2.81 0.78
N ILE A 59 -7.25 2.87 0.02
CA ILE A 59 -5.95 2.37 0.47
C ILE A 59 -5.04 3.55 0.73
N GLY A 60 -4.55 3.66 1.95
CA GLY A 60 -3.66 4.73 2.36
C GLY A 60 -2.30 4.19 2.75
N VAL A 61 -1.29 5.04 2.64
CA VAL A 61 0.08 4.70 3.03
C VAL A 61 0.57 5.79 3.97
N GLU A 62 1.07 5.37 5.14
CA GLU A 62 1.64 6.27 6.15
C GLU A 62 3.06 5.84 6.48
N ASP A 63 3.89 6.80 6.88
CA ASP A 63 5.21 6.47 7.40
C ASP A 63 5.11 5.99 8.86
N ALA A 64 6.25 5.64 9.46
CA ALA A 64 6.28 5.12 10.85
C ALA A 64 5.81 6.15 11.89
N ARG A 65 5.76 7.43 11.52
CA ARG A 65 5.30 8.51 12.41
C ARG A 65 3.81 8.78 12.25
N GLY A 66 3.13 8.07 11.34
CA GLY A 66 1.72 8.27 11.06
C GLY A 66 1.43 9.40 10.07
N THR A 67 2.46 9.92 9.40
CA THR A 67 2.28 10.96 8.40
C THR A 67 1.84 10.33 7.08
N ARG A 68 0.72 10.79 6.53
CA ARG A 68 0.19 10.26 5.27
C ARG A 68 1.16 10.56 4.13
N GLN A 69 1.53 9.52 3.40
CA GLN A 69 2.44 9.61 2.25
C GLN A 69 1.70 9.56 0.92
N GLY A 70 0.50 8.99 0.91
CA GLY A 70 -0.33 8.95 -0.28
C GLY A 70 -1.50 8.00 -0.09
N GLU A 71 -2.40 7.98 -1.09
CA GLU A 71 -3.55 7.07 -1.10
C GLU A 71 -3.99 6.78 -2.52
N ILE A 72 -4.77 5.74 -2.67
CA ILE A 72 -5.22 5.29 -3.98
C ILE A 72 -6.63 4.70 -3.91
#